data_d8e6948b1ad0eb4ccd566f141027b57e
#
_entry.id   d8e6948b1ad0eb4ccd566f141027b57e
#
_cell.length_a   1.000
_cell.length_b   1.000
_cell.length_c   1.000
_cell.angle_alpha   90.00
_cell.angle_beta   90.00
_cell.angle_gamma   90.00
#
_symmetry.space_group_name_H-M   'P 1'
#
loop_
_entity.id
_entity.type
_entity.pdbx_description
1 polymer ?
#
loop_
_entity_poly.entity_id
_entity_poly.type
_entity_poly.pdbx_seq_one_letter_code
_entity_poly.pdbx_strand_id
1 'polypeptide(L)'
;MSRLLRYTIEGEDRFLSISLEFTPQRVGPQEIHLPIWRPGRYQAQYFAKNIAGITSSRGLIRKSGLSTWTLTIDSLDPVVLSYRYFADQPDAGGCVSQSDLLYINFIACLIFPDRGENRPCEVNISSAISTPPISTLPISIPPAISTLPGYRGTACSLTTYGSGFRAKSYRELVDSPFIAAPEIFSHSWKSHGVQFFVEGVGPQQHFSKRLLQAYERFVDFQIDYMGGFPGKKYHFLHWICPKPFYHGVEHAASTMMVMGPEDRDSYDDLIGLASHELFHVWNVATIRPKELLPYDYTRQVLFDTGWVVEGITTYLGDWFLWASGVVTADEYVGMLLGNLKLHFERDGESKQSLVESSIDLWLDGYGQALPGKRVSIYFKGALVALALDLMIRQKFNHQRSLRDVLVAMKAEFKNGYTRTDFYALVEKVYEASLIDFWRIWVEGNEPLGKRIGELLVFVGLSFSESPMQLEIQNSALLTSFTLANSQKQNI
;
A
#
# COMPACT_ATOMS: atom_id res chain seq x y z
N MET A 1 22.99 -11.67 -24.95
CA MET A 1 21.87 -10.83 -25.42
C MET A 1 21.33 -10.01 -24.27
N SER A 2 21.01 -8.75 -24.47
CA SER A 2 20.50 -7.86 -23.43
C SER A 2 19.16 -8.38 -22.90
N ARG A 3 19.04 -8.57 -21.57
CA ARG A 3 17.77 -8.92 -20.92
C ARG A 3 16.96 -7.68 -20.53
N LEU A 4 17.42 -6.49 -20.90
CA LEU A 4 16.86 -5.21 -20.52
C LEU A 4 15.52 -4.95 -21.21
N LEU A 5 14.57 -4.39 -20.46
CA LEU A 5 13.34 -3.79 -20.97
C LEU A 5 13.54 -2.27 -20.96
N ARG A 6 13.36 -1.61 -22.09
CA ARG A 6 13.43 -0.14 -22.17
C ARG A 6 12.06 0.43 -22.47
N TYR A 7 11.58 1.26 -21.55
CA TYR A 7 10.34 1.98 -21.71
C TYR A 7 10.63 3.45 -22.01
N THR A 8 9.89 3.99 -22.97
CA THR A 8 9.78 5.44 -23.19
C THR A 8 8.32 5.82 -23.02
N ILE A 9 8.06 6.81 -22.20
CA ILE A 9 6.71 7.29 -21.84
C ILE A 9 6.67 8.77 -22.13
N GLU A 10 5.73 9.23 -22.93
CA GLU A 10 5.45 10.62 -23.18
C GLU A 10 4.05 10.97 -22.71
N GLY A 11 3.95 11.93 -21.78
CA GLY A 11 2.67 12.46 -21.29
C GLY A 11 2.05 13.38 -22.35
N GLU A 12 0.82 13.09 -22.73
CA GLU A 12 -0.05 13.91 -23.57
C GLU A 12 -1.30 14.28 -22.77
N ASP A 13 -2.14 15.20 -23.27
CA ASP A 13 -3.41 15.48 -22.58
C ASP A 13 -4.28 14.22 -22.49
N ARG A 14 -4.52 13.75 -21.26
CA ARG A 14 -5.28 12.55 -20.88
C ARG A 14 -4.76 11.23 -21.48
N PHE A 15 -3.55 11.21 -22.03
CA PHE A 15 -2.94 10.01 -22.60
C PHE A 15 -1.47 9.89 -22.23
N LEU A 16 -0.97 8.66 -22.28
CA LEU A 16 0.45 8.34 -22.30
C LEU A 16 0.75 7.64 -23.62
N SER A 17 1.70 8.16 -24.40
CA SER A 17 2.31 7.45 -25.51
C SER A 17 3.46 6.61 -24.99
N ILE A 18 3.36 5.30 -25.10
CA ILE A 18 4.28 4.35 -24.49
C ILE A 18 4.93 3.48 -25.54
N SER A 19 6.26 3.31 -25.45
CA SER A 19 6.98 2.30 -26.20
C SER A 19 7.79 1.40 -25.28
N LEU A 20 7.83 0.10 -25.62
CA LEU A 20 8.66 -0.92 -25.00
C LEU A 20 9.61 -1.51 -26.03
N GLU A 21 10.91 -1.29 -25.86
CA GLU A 21 11.96 -1.97 -26.61
C GLU A 21 12.52 -3.16 -25.83
N PHE A 22 12.61 -4.32 -26.46
CA PHE A 22 13.25 -5.50 -25.89
C PHE A 22 13.79 -6.46 -26.96
N THR A 23 14.76 -7.28 -26.55
CA THR A 23 15.24 -8.39 -27.36
C THR A 23 14.46 -9.64 -27.01
N PRO A 24 13.77 -10.28 -27.98
CA PRO A 24 13.08 -11.55 -27.82
C PRO A 24 14.02 -12.67 -27.40
N GLN A 25 13.52 -13.67 -26.69
CA GLN A 25 14.32 -14.82 -26.25
C GLN A 25 14.20 -16.04 -27.21
N ARG A 26 13.15 -16.05 -28.02
CA ARG A 26 12.87 -17.10 -29.00
C ARG A 26 12.19 -16.54 -30.24
N VAL A 27 12.30 -17.21 -31.35
CA VAL A 27 11.52 -17.00 -32.58
C VAL A 27 10.15 -17.66 -32.43
N GLY A 28 9.16 -17.18 -33.15
CA GLY A 28 7.79 -17.67 -33.13
C GLY A 28 6.87 -16.86 -32.18
N PRO A 29 5.71 -17.43 -31.82
CA PRO A 29 4.76 -16.75 -30.98
C PRO A 29 5.24 -16.65 -29.52
N GLN A 30 5.05 -15.47 -28.92
CA GLN A 30 5.28 -15.21 -27.52
C GLN A 30 4.20 -14.27 -26.96
N GLU A 31 3.91 -14.41 -25.69
CA GLU A 31 2.88 -13.60 -25.05
C GLU A 31 3.46 -12.27 -24.55
N ILE A 32 2.65 -11.23 -24.67
CA ILE A 32 2.85 -9.91 -24.10
C ILE A 32 1.68 -9.67 -23.14
N HIS A 33 1.98 -9.34 -21.92
CA HIS A 33 0.99 -9.17 -20.85
C HIS A 33 0.89 -7.73 -20.39
N LEU A 34 -0.29 -7.32 -19.96
CA LEU A 34 -0.50 -6.19 -19.05
C LEU A 34 -1.06 -6.75 -17.74
N PRO A 35 -0.62 -6.30 -16.56
CA PRO A 35 -1.21 -6.70 -15.29
C PRO A 35 -2.73 -6.57 -15.30
N ILE A 36 -3.44 -7.52 -14.69
CA ILE A 36 -4.90 -7.46 -14.54
C ILE A 36 -5.30 -6.87 -13.19
N TRP A 37 -4.39 -6.83 -12.24
CA TRP A 37 -4.58 -6.33 -10.88
C TRP A 37 -3.27 -5.73 -10.34
N ARG A 38 -3.33 -5.12 -9.18
CA ARG A 38 -2.18 -4.58 -8.45
C ARG A 38 -2.21 -5.03 -6.98
N PRO A 39 -1.05 -5.14 -6.29
CA PRO A 39 -0.97 -5.24 -4.84
C PRO A 39 -1.78 -4.11 -4.17
N GLY A 40 -2.28 -4.35 -2.97
CA GLY A 40 -3.15 -3.42 -2.25
C GLY A 40 -4.60 -3.36 -2.74
N ARG A 41 -4.89 -3.94 -3.92
CA ARG A 41 -6.28 -4.04 -4.40
C ARG A 41 -6.50 -5.37 -5.10
N TYR A 42 -7.04 -6.30 -4.38
CA TYR A 42 -7.28 -7.67 -4.82
C TYR A 42 -8.58 -7.77 -5.64
N GLN A 43 -8.56 -7.13 -6.81
CA GLN A 43 -9.65 -7.08 -7.77
C GLN A 43 -9.09 -7.01 -9.18
N ALA A 44 -9.68 -7.76 -10.11
CA ALA A 44 -9.34 -7.66 -11.52
C ALA A 44 -9.80 -6.31 -12.08
N GLN A 45 -8.87 -5.43 -12.35
CA GLN A 45 -9.12 -4.08 -12.85
C GLN A 45 -9.10 -4.00 -14.37
N TYR A 46 -8.48 -5.00 -15.03
CA TYR A 46 -8.37 -5.08 -16.49
C TYR A 46 -7.92 -3.76 -17.13
N PHE A 47 -6.76 -3.26 -16.72
CA PHE A 47 -6.18 -1.99 -17.19
C PHE A 47 -6.09 -1.90 -18.71
N ALA A 48 -6.05 -3.04 -19.41
CA ALA A 48 -6.03 -3.13 -20.88
C ALA A 48 -7.23 -2.46 -21.56
N LYS A 49 -8.31 -2.15 -20.84
CA LYS A 49 -9.43 -1.34 -21.34
C LYS A 49 -9.04 0.08 -21.70
N ASN A 50 -7.93 0.57 -21.15
CA ASN A 50 -7.40 1.91 -21.39
C ASN A 50 -6.33 1.94 -22.50
N ILE A 51 -5.93 0.78 -23.06
CA ILE A 51 -4.97 0.74 -24.18
C ILE A 51 -5.67 1.00 -25.51
N ALA A 52 -5.13 1.94 -26.26
CA ALA A 52 -5.50 2.21 -27.64
C ALA A 52 -4.33 1.90 -28.60
N GLY A 53 -4.61 1.03 -29.58
CA GLY A 53 -3.72 0.81 -30.73
C GLY A 53 -2.32 0.30 -30.40
N ILE A 54 -2.17 -0.99 -30.11
CA ILE A 54 -0.84 -1.59 -29.97
C ILE A 54 -0.28 -1.98 -31.33
N THR A 55 0.97 -1.59 -31.62
CA THR A 55 1.71 -1.90 -32.84
C THR A 55 3.08 -2.48 -32.52
N SER A 56 3.69 -3.16 -33.48
CA SER A 56 5.03 -3.72 -33.37
C SER A 56 5.89 -3.22 -34.54
N SER A 57 7.15 -2.86 -34.26
CA SER A 57 8.12 -2.51 -35.29
C SER A 57 8.52 -3.71 -36.18
N ARG A 58 8.31 -4.93 -35.66
CA ARG A 58 8.63 -6.19 -36.34
C ARG A 58 7.65 -7.28 -35.92
N GLY A 59 7.35 -8.19 -36.84
CA GLY A 59 6.43 -9.26 -36.60
C GLY A 59 4.97 -8.81 -36.50
N LEU A 60 4.12 -9.73 -36.15
CA LEU A 60 2.68 -9.52 -36.07
C LEU A 60 2.24 -9.59 -34.63
N ILE A 61 1.58 -8.53 -34.11
CA ILE A 61 0.95 -8.52 -32.79
C ILE A 61 -0.57 -8.59 -32.92
N ARG A 62 -1.20 -9.48 -32.14
CA ARG A 62 -2.65 -9.68 -32.11
C ARG A 62 -3.14 -9.87 -30.69
N LYS A 63 -4.29 -9.31 -30.34
CA LYS A 63 -4.92 -9.54 -29.06
C LYS A 63 -5.36 -11.00 -28.94
N SER A 64 -4.91 -11.69 -27.90
CA SER A 64 -5.19 -13.11 -27.60
C SER A 64 -5.96 -13.34 -26.31
N GLY A 65 -6.11 -12.32 -25.46
CA GLY A 65 -6.85 -12.35 -24.21
C GLY A 65 -7.28 -10.96 -23.76
N LEU A 66 -7.93 -10.85 -22.59
CA LEU A 66 -8.40 -9.56 -22.07
C LEU A 66 -7.24 -8.58 -21.83
N SER A 67 -6.11 -9.10 -21.33
CA SER A 67 -4.90 -8.32 -21.02
C SER A 67 -3.65 -8.96 -21.62
N THR A 68 -3.79 -9.73 -22.71
CA THR A 68 -2.70 -10.49 -23.34
C THR A 68 -2.75 -10.31 -24.85
N TRP A 69 -1.58 -10.21 -25.46
CA TRP A 69 -1.37 -10.19 -26.91
C TRP A 69 -0.35 -11.25 -27.30
N THR A 70 -0.52 -11.85 -28.47
CA THR A 70 0.48 -12.73 -29.07
C THR A 70 1.29 -11.93 -30.07
N LEU A 71 2.59 -11.85 -29.85
CA LEU A 71 3.58 -11.31 -30.77
C LEU A 71 4.27 -12.49 -31.51
N THR A 72 4.13 -12.57 -32.83
CA THR A 72 4.83 -13.56 -33.66
C THR A 72 5.97 -12.90 -34.38
N ILE A 73 7.21 -13.33 -34.13
CA ILE A 73 8.44 -12.79 -34.69
C ILE A 73 9.28 -13.88 -35.39
N ASP A 74 10.07 -13.48 -36.36
CA ASP A 74 10.89 -14.31 -37.21
C ASP A 74 12.39 -14.25 -36.91
N SER A 75 12.82 -13.31 -36.05
CA SER A 75 14.22 -13.16 -35.65
C SER A 75 14.36 -12.71 -34.18
N LEU A 76 15.60 -12.77 -33.67
CA LEU A 76 15.94 -12.35 -32.31
C LEU A 76 16.45 -10.90 -32.24
N ASP A 77 16.27 -10.11 -33.30
CA ASP A 77 16.61 -8.69 -33.26
C ASP A 77 15.66 -7.91 -32.32
N PRO A 78 16.09 -6.75 -31.80
CA PRO A 78 15.26 -5.92 -30.97
C PRO A 78 13.93 -5.57 -31.64
N VAL A 79 12.86 -5.58 -30.86
CA VAL A 79 11.52 -5.20 -31.26
C VAL A 79 11.02 -4.06 -30.38
N VAL A 80 10.30 -3.11 -30.98
CA VAL A 80 9.62 -2.02 -30.28
C VAL A 80 8.10 -2.23 -30.40
N LEU A 81 7.44 -2.29 -29.25
CA LEU A 81 5.98 -2.24 -29.16
C LEU A 81 5.57 -0.81 -28.78
N SER A 82 4.62 -0.23 -29.51
CA SER A 82 4.13 1.12 -29.28
C SER A 82 2.61 1.12 -29.11
N TYR A 83 2.11 1.89 -28.14
CA TYR A 83 0.68 2.01 -27.83
C TYR A 83 0.39 3.30 -27.08
N ARG A 84 -0.89 3.69 -27.04
CA ARG A 84 -1.38 4.77 -26.20
C ARG A 84 -2.18 4.21 -25.03
N TYR A 85 -2.05 4.83 -23.88
CA TYR A 85 -2.80 4.51 -22.68
C TYR A 85 -3.63 5.72 -22.23
N PHE A 86 -4.92 5.54 -22.02
CA PHE A 86 -5.79 6.60 -21.50
C PHE A 86 -5.52 6.79 -20.01
N ALA A 87 -5.00 7.97 -19.66
CA ALA A 87 -4.48 8.33 -18.34
C ALA A 87 -5.32 9.45 -17.71
N ASP A 88 -6.53 9.12 -17.30
CA ASP A 88 -7.49 10.02 -16.64
C ASP A 88 -8.22 9.28 -15.50
N GLN A 89 -7.45 8.51 -14.70
CA GLN A 89 -7.93 7.78 -13.53
C GLN A 89 -7.34 8.41 -12.27
N PRO A 90 -8.04 9.37 -11.63
CA PRO A 90 -7.52 10.11 -10.48
C PRO A 90 -7.67 9.31 -9.19
N ASP A 91 -7.00 8.19 -9.08
CA ASP A 91 -6.87 7.41 -7.84
C ASP A 91 -5.42 6.98 -7.62
N ALA A 92 -5.07 6.56 -6.39
CA ALA A 92 -3.70 6.18 -6.04
C ALA A 92 -3.18 4.95 -6.81
N GLY A 93 -4.04 4.20 -7.46
CA GLY A 93 -3.69 3.06 -8.31
C GLY A 93 -3.79 3.31 -9.81
N GLY A 94 -4.13 4.54 -10.22
CA GLY A 94 -4.39 4.91 -11.61
C GLY A 94 -3.23 5.61 -12.31
N CYS A 95 -3.56 6.31 -13.40
CA CYS A 95 -2.66 7.22 -14.11
C CYS A 95 -3.41 8.49 -14.47
N VAL A 96 -2.73 9.63 -14.35
CA VAL A 96 -3.25 10.95 -14.73
C VAL A 96 -2.19 11.67 -15.57
N SER A 97 -2.59 12.22 -16.72
CA SER A 97 -1.74 13.07 -17.57
C SER A 97 -2.48 14.34 -17.94
N GLN A 98 -2.11 15.44 -17.27
CA GLN A 98 -2.70 16.76 -17.41
C GLN A 98 -1.59 17.82 -17.37
N SER A 99 -1.93 19.07 -17.69
CA SER A 99 -0.94 20.17 -17.75
C SER A 99 -0.25 20.48 -16.42
N ASP A 100 -0.92 20.17 -15.31
CA ASP A 100 -0.47 20.45 -13.94
C ASP A 100 -0.10 19.20 -13.15
N LEU A 101 -0.35 17.99 -13.69
CA LEU A 101 -0.05 16.73 -13.03
C LEU A 101 0.26 15.61 -14.04
N LEU A 102 1.40 14.97 -13.88
CA LEU A 102 1.71 13.68 -14.51
C LEU A 102 1.92 12.66 -13.40
N TYR A 103 0.90 11.82 -13.17
CA TYR A 103 0.97 10.72 -12.23
C TYR A 103 0.90 9.39 -12.97
N ILE A 104 1.85 8.50 -12.73
CA ILE A 104 1.95 7.20 -13.40
C ILE A 104 2.13 6.10 -12.34
N ASN A 105 1.12 5.27 -12.17
CA ASN A 105 1.28 3.97 -11.54
C ASN A 105 1.63 2.95 -12.64
N PHE A 106 2.89 2.60 -12.75
CA PHE A 106 3.43 1.81 -13.86
C PHE A 106 2.74 0.47 -14.05
N ILE A 107 2.22 -0.15 -12.99
CA ILE A 107 1.49 -1.43 -13.08
C ILE A 107 0.22 -1.33 -13.94
N ALA A 108 -0.40 -0.14 -13.96
CA ALA A 108 -1.62 0.08 -14.72
C ALA A 108 -1.38 0.17 -16.24
N CYS A 109 -0.18 0.59 -16.66
CA CYS A 109 0.04 0.99 -18.05
C CYS A 109 1.19 0.28 -18.78
N LEU A 110 2.13 -0.39 -18.08
CA LEU A 110 3.29 -1.00 -18.74
C LEU A 110 3.08 -2.48 -19.06
N ILE A 111 3.14 -2.81 -20.36
CA ILE A 111 3.15 -4.21 -20.83
C ILE A 111 4.53 -4.83 -20.62
N PHE A 112 4.58 -6.16 -20.52
CA PHE A 112 5.83 -6.93 -20.41
C PHE A 112 5.75 -8.25 -21.21
N PRO A 113 6.88 -8.74 -21.78
CA PRO A 113 6.91 -10.02 -22.47
C PRO A 113 6.88 -11.19 -21.48
N ASP A 114 6.43 -12.35 -21.92
CA ASP A 114 6.49 -13.60 -21.16
C ASP A 114 7.83 -13.77 -20.44
N ARG A 115 7.80 -14.13 -19.16
CA ARG A 115 8.98 -14.21 -18.25
C ARG A 115 9.76 -12.90 -18.13
N GLY A 116 9.09 -11.76 -18.37
CA GLY A 116 9.69 -10.43 -18.30
C GLY A 116 9.77 -9.84 -16.90
N GLU A 117 9.07 -10.40 -15.91
CA GLU A 117 8.87 -9.80 -14.58
C GLU A 117 10.17 -9.60 -13.80
N ASN A 118 11.16 -10.46 -14.03
CA ASN A 118 12.48 -10.38 -13.37
C ASN A 118 13.55 -9.71 -14.24
N ARG A 119 13.18 -9.17 -15.42
CA ARG A 119 14.13 -8.46 -16.30
C ARG A 119 14.38 -7.05 -15.78
N PRO A 120 15.64 -6.57 -15.79
CA PRO A 120 15.95 -5.18 -15.45
C PRO A 120 15.25 -4.24 -16.43
N CYS A 121 14.93 -3.03 -15.93
CA CYS A 121 14.20 -2.02 -16.70
C CYS A 121 14.92 -0.67 -16.68
N GLU A 122 14.82 0.04 -17.79
CA GLU A 122 15.13 1.46 -17.92
C GLU A 122 13.85 2.18 -18.38
N VAL A 123 13.56 3.33 -17.78
CA VAL A 123 12.38 4.14 -18.10
C VAL A 123 12.79 5.55 -18.34
N ASN A 124 12.47 6.08 -19.51
CA ASN A 124 12.58 7.49 -19.84
C ASN A 124 11.18 8.08 -19.90
N ILE A 125 10.99 9.23 -19.23
CA ILE A 125 9.70 9.92 -19.17
C ILE A 125 9.86 11.32 -19.72
N SER A 126 8.95 11.73 -20.60
CA SER A 126 8.87 13.08 -21.17
C SER A 126 7.41 13.56 -21.15
N SER A 127 7.19 14.82 -21.44
CA SER A 127 5.85 15.38 -21.62
C SER A 127 5.83 16.28 -22.85
N ALA A 128 4.83 16.11 -23.70
CA ALA A 128 4.51 17.00 -24.81
C ALA A 128 3.61 18.18 -24.37
N ILE A 129 3.12 18.18 -23.13
CA ILE A 129 2.23 19.22 -22.63
C ILE A 129 3.04 20.46 -22.32
N SER A 130 2.75 21.55 -23.04
CA SER A 130 3.33 22.87 -22.75
C SER A 130 2.59 23.50 -21.57
N THR A 131 3.31 23.76 -20.47
CA THR A 131 2.76 24.53 -19.35
C THR A 131 2.85 26.02 -19.65
N PRO A 132 1.87 26.84 -19.20
CA PRO A 132 1.99 28.29 -19.28
C PRO A 132 3.18 28.80 -18.45
N PRO A 133 3.85 29.90 -18.85
CA PRO A 133 4.99 30.44 -18.13
C PRO A 133 4.54 30.94 -16.74
N ILE A 134 5.06 30.34 -15.69
CA ILE A 134 4.85 30.77 -14.30
C ILE A 134 5.94 31.79 -13.93
N SER A 135 5.54 32.87 -13.24
CA SER A 135 6.41 33.94 -12.79
C SER A 135 7.55 33.44 -11.89
N THR A 136 8.73 33.94 -12.17
CA THR A 136 10.01 33.55 -11.55
C THR A 136 10.11 33.95 -10.08
N LEU A 137 10.23 32.99 -9.19
CA LEU A 137 10.85 33.14 -7.86
C LEU A 137 12.04 32.18 -7.76
N PRO A 138 13.16 32.56 -7.17
CA PRO A 138 14.35 31.73 -7.10
C PRO A 138 14.27 30.76 -5.91
N ILE A 139 14.04 29.50 -6.17
CA ILE A 139 14.22 28.42 -5.18
C ILE A 139 15.36 27.54 -5.68
N SER A 140 16.40 27.39 -4.86
CA SER A 140 17.55 26.52 -5.14
C SER A 140 17.13 25.05 -5.01
N ILE A 141 16.99 24.37 -6.13
CA ILE A 141 16.71 22.94 -6.23
C ILE A 141 18.00 22.18 -6.51
N PRO A 142 18.30 21.04 -5.86
CA PRO A 142 19.42 20.20 -6.25
C PRO A 142 19.25 19.69 -7.68
N PRO A 143 20.32 19.56 -8.47
CA PRO A 143 20.23 19.13 -9.86
C PRO A 143 19.98 17.62 -9.95
N ALA A 144 18.71 17.20 -9.96
CA ALA A 144 18.33 15.85 -10.31
C ALA A 144 17.03 15.89 -11.11
N ILE A 145 17.15 15.60 -12.41
CA ILE A 145 16.07 15.40 -13.38
C ILE A 145 15.24 16.67 -13.66
N SER A 146 15.83 17.63 -14.33
CA SER A 146 15.21 18.91 -14.73
C SER A 146 14.81 18.94 -16.21
N THR A 147 14.24 17.88 -16.79
CA THR A 147 14.03 17.84 -18.25
C THR A 147 12.66 17.38 -18.71
N LEU A 148 11.67 17.37 -17.82
CA LEU A 148 10.28 17.32 -18.25
C LEU A 148 9.84 18.76 -18.56
N PRO A 149 9.69 19.18 -19.84
CA PRO A 149 9.19 20.49 -20.17
C PRO A 149 7.88 20.74 -19.43
N GLY A 150 7.85 21.80 -18.60
CA GLY A 150 6.67 22.18 -17.84
C GLY A 150 6.54 21.63 -16.42
N TYR A 151 7.24 20.58 -16.05
CA TYR A 151 7.27 20.08 -14.67
C TYR A 151 8.63 20.36 -14.04
N ARG A 152 8.64 21.11 -12.93
CA ARG A 152 9.88 21.46 -12.22
C ARG A 152 10.20 20.50 -11.08
N GLY A 153 9.20 19.76 -10.61
CA GLY A 153 9.34 18.76 -9.55
C GLY A 153 8.94 17.39 -10.02
N THR A 154 9.72 16.37 -9.58
CA THR A 154 9.41 14.96 -9.82
C THR A 154 9.73 14.15 -8.58
N ALA A 155 8.94 13.12 -8.29
CA ALA A 155 9.21 12.18 -7.21
C ALA A 155 8.96 10.73 -7.65
N CYS A 156 9.88 9.85 -7.26
CA CYS A 156 9.82 8.40 -7.51
C CYS A 156 10.84 7.68 -6.63
N SER A 157 10.49 6.49 -6.16
CA SER A 157 11.41 5.67 -5.35
C SER A 157 12.53 5.00 -6.16
N LEU A 158 12.46 4.97 -7.49
CA LEU A 158 13.49 4.37 -8.35
C LEU A 158 14.83 5.12 -8.30
N THR A 159 15.88 4.43 -8.70
CA THR A 159 17.21 5.06 -8.89
C THR A 159 17.23 5.84 -10.20
N THR A 160 17.65 7.10 -10.14
CA THR A 160 17.84 7.94 -11.33
C THR A 160 18.96 7.38 -12.22
N TYR A 161 18.74 7.40 -13.54
CA TYR A 161 19.70 6.94 -14.53
C TYR A 161 19.57 7.72 -15.83
N GLY A 162 20.59 8.48 -16.17
CA GLY A 162 20.52 9.42 -17.30
C GLY A 162 19.40 10.44 -17.09
N SER A 163 18.51 10.57 -18.07
CA SER A 163 17.31 11.41 -18.01
C SER A 163 16.07 10.69 -17.47
N GLY A 164 16.21 9.47 -16.94
CA GLY A 164 15.10 8.63 -16.47
C GLY A 164 15.45 7.85 -15.23
N PHE A 165 14.94 6.63 -15.16
CA PHE A 165 15.08 5.74 -14.01
C PHE A 165 15.53 4.35 -14.43
N ARG A 166 16.13 3.62 -13.46
CA ARG A 166 16.46 2.21 -13.59
C ARG A 166 15.84 1.42 -12.46
N ALA A 167 15.25 0.28 -12.80
CA ALA A 167 14.77 -0.75 -11.88
C ALA A 167 15.53 -2.06 -12.09
N LYS A 168 15.75 -2.82 -11.01
CA LYS A 168 16.41 -4.14 -11.05
C LYS A 168 15.55 -5.18 -11.74
N SER A 169 14.24 -4.97 -11.76
CA SER A 169 13.26 -5.86 -12.39
C SER A 169 12.01 -5.09 -12.79
N TYR A 170 11.18 -5.68 -13.65
CA TYR A 170 9.84 -5.16 -13.92
C TYR A 170 8.99 -5.10 -12.64
N ARG A 171 9.14 -6.07 -11.71
CA ARG A 171 8.45 -6.05 -10.40
C ARG A 171 8.78 -4.80 -9.59
N GLU A 172 10.06 -4.42 -9.52
CA GLU A 172 10.47 -3.17 -8.84
C GLU A 172 9.95 -1.93 -9.58
N LEU A 173 9.97 -1.95 -10.92
CA LEU A 173 9.44 -0.85 -11.72
C LEU A 173 7.97 -0.59 -11.41
N VAL A 174 7.13 -1.61 -11.50
CA VAL A 174 5.68 -1.46 -11.33
C VAL A 174 5.23 -1.22 -9.88
N ASP A 175 6.14 -1.43 -8.94
CA ASP A 175 5.97 -1.12 -7.51
C ASP A 175 6.55 0.26 -7.12
N SER A 176 6.82 1.13 -8.08
CA SER A 176 7.48 2.41 -7.86
C SER A 176 6.76 3.53 -8.62
N PRO A 177 5.62 4.04 -8.11
CA PRO A 177 4.86 5.08 -8.79
C PRO A 177 5.70 6.34 -9.01
N PHE A 178 5.35 7.09 -10.06
CA PHE A 178 5.99 8.33 -10.46
C PHE A 178 4.98 9.47 -10.42
N ILE A 179 5.38 10.62 -9.86
CA ILE A 179 4.60 11.85 -9.88
C ILE A 179 5.48 13.02 -10.32
N ALA A 180 4.93 13.89 -11.17
CA ALA A 180 5.54 15.13 -11.59
C ALA A 180 4.50 16.27 -11.68
N ALA A 181 4.90 17.48 -11.30
CA ALA A 181 4.06 18.67 -11.35
C ALA A 181 4.92 19.92 -11.56
N PRO A 182 4.32 21.08 -11.97
CA PRO A 182 5.01 22.36 -12.03
C PRO A 182 5.69 22.73 -10.71
N GLU A 183 5.04 22.39 -9.59
CA GLU A 183 5.59 22.53 -8.25
C GLU A 183 5.29 21.27 -7.44
N ILE A 184 6.30 20.76 -6.72
CA ILE A 184 6.16 19.67 -5.76
C ILE A 184 6.70 20.15 -4.42
N PHE A 185 5.90 20.03 -3.37
CA PHE A 185 6.40 20.12 -2.01
C PHE A 185 7.38 18.98 -1.77
N SER A 186 8.50 19.26 -1.13
CA SER A 186 9.48 18.22 -0.75
C SER A 186 10.08 18.53 0.60
N HIS A 187 10.04 17.53 1.49
CA HIS A 187 10.74 17.52 2.77
C HIS A 187 11.43 16.17 2.94
N SER A 188 12.59 16.17 3.59
CA SER A 188 13.29 14.92 3.84
C SER A 188 14.03 14.93 5.17
N TRP A 189 14.09 13.76 5.80
CA TRP A 189 14.86 13.54 7.02
C TRP A 189 15.50 12.17 7.02
N LYS A 190 16.39 11.93 7.98
CA LYS A 190 17.02 10.64 8.16
C LYS A 190 16.71 10.07 9.53
N SER A 191 16.24 8.83 9.55
CA SER A 191 15.96 8.08 10.76
C SER A 191 16.54 6.67 10.65
N HIS A 192 17.20 6.20 11.72
CA HIS A 192 17.78 4.85 11.80
C HIS A 192 18.67 4.47 10.58
N GLY A 193 19.33 5.47 9.97
CA GLY A 193 20.15 5.27 8.77
C GLY A 193 19.38 5.17 7.45
N VAL A 194 18.05 5.34 7.48
CA VAL A 194 17.15 5.35 6.32
C VAL A 194 16.80 6.77 5.97
N GLN A 195 16.74 7.09 4.67
CA GLN A 195 16.30 8.40 4.16
C GLN A 195 14.81 8.36 3.87
N PHE A 196 14.05 9.25 4.49
CA PHE A 196 12.61 9.44 4.27
C PHE A 196 12.35 10.72 3.51
N PHE A 197 11.30 10.69 2.68
CA PHE A 197 10.84 11.83 1.89
C PHE A 197 9.34 11.98 2.06
N VAL A 198 8.87 13.23 2.21
CA VAL A 198 7.47 13.63 2.03
C VAL A 198 7.44 14.51 0.81
N GLU A 199 6.78 14.06 -0.23
CA GLU A 199 6.70 14.75 -1.52
C GLU A 199 5.25 14.84 -1.94
N GLY A 200 4.81 16.01 -2.41
CA GLY A 200 3.39 16.15 -2.67
C GLY A 200 3.02 17.28 -3.63
N VAL A 201 1.90 17.05 -4.30
CA VAL A 201 1.22 18.01 -5.17
C VAL A 201 -0.07 18.46 -4.50
N GLY A 202 -0.32 19.76 -4.49
CA GLY A 202 -1.48 20.39 -3.88
C GLY A 202 -1.12 21.58 -3.01
N PRO A 203 -2.11 22.22 -2.34
CA PRO A 203 -1.89 23.40 -1.52
C PRO A 203 -0.90 23.15 -0.37
N GLN A 204 0.08 24.05 -0.23
CA GLN A 204 1.19 23.91 0.72
C GLN A 204 0.73 23.83 2.19
N GLN A 205 -0.44 24.34 2.54
CA GLN A 205 -0.99 24.30 3.89
C GLN A 205 -1.18 22.87 4.42
N HIS A 206 -1.39 21.88 3.56
CA HIS A 206 -1.51 20.46 3.93
C HIS A 206 -0.17 19.86 4.38
N PHE A 207 0.95 20.42 3.94
CA PHE A 207 2.30 19.96 4.31
C PHE A 207 2.88 20.78 5.47
N SER A 208 2.09 20.94 6.52
CA SER A 208 2.42 21.74 7.69
C SER A 208 3.58 21.13 8.49
N LYS A 209 4.28 21.96 9.28
CA LYS A 209 5.30 21.50 10.21
C LYS A 209 4.76 20.46 11.20
N ARG A 210 3.48 20.61 11.62
CA ARG A 210 2.80 19.63 12.49
C ARG A 210 2.71 18.26 11.81
N LEU A 211 2.33 18.20 10.53
CA LEU A 211 2.27 16.96 9.76
C LEU A 211 3.64 16.28 9.66
N LEU A 212 4.67 17.05 9.30
CA LEU A 212 6.03 16.52 9.15
C LEU A 212 6.57 15.94 10.47
N GLN A 213 6.35 16.64 11.58
CA GLN A 213 6.73 16.15 12.90
C GLN A 213 5.96 14.89 13.33
N ALA A 214 4.69 14.77 12.92
CA ALA A 214 3.91 13.55 13.16
C ALA A 214 4.51 12.37 12.39
N TYR A 215 4.88 12.57 11.11
CA TYR A 215 5.51 11.55 10.28
C TYR A 215 6.85 11.09 10.88
N GLU A 216 7.71 12.02 11.29
CA GLU A 216 8.97 11.68 11.96
C GLU A 216 8.74 10.79 13.19
N ARG A 217 7.77 11.13 14.05
CA ARG A 217 7.48 10.39 15.28
C ARG A 217 6.97 8.97 15.03
N PHE A 218 5.93 8.79 14.21
CA PHE A 218 5.40 7.45 14.00
C PHE A 218 6.34 6.58 13.17
N VAL A 219 7.12 7.17 12.25
CA VAL A 219 8.17 6.45 11.51
C VAL A 219 9.22 5.89 12.46
N ASP A 220 9.76 6.72 13.34
CA ASP A 220 10.74 6.29 14.34
C ASP A 220 10.19 5.15 15.21
N PHE A 221 8.95 5.33 15.68
CA PHE A 221 8.29 4.34 16.52
C PHE A 221 8.07 3.01 15.80
N GLN A 222 7.58 3.01 14.56
CA GLN A 222 7.35 1.79 13.79
C GLN A 222 8.67 1.05 13.49
N ILE A 223 9.75 1.77 13.20
CA ILE A 223 11.08 1.18 12.99
C ILE A 223 11.56 0.47 14.25
N ASP A 224 11.45 1.12 15.41
CA ASP A 224 11.82 0.55 16.70
C ASP A 224 10.94 -0.65 17.06
N TYR A 225 9.63 -0.53 16.82
CA TYR A 225 8.67 -1.61 17.06
C TYR A 225 9.02 -2.87 16.25
N MET A 226 9.42 -2.72 14.99
CA MET A 226 9.76 -3.84 14.11
C MET A 226 11.25 -4.24 14.13
N GLY A 227 12.09 -3.52 14.91
CA GLY A 227 13.52 -3.79 15.03
C GLY A 227 14.28 -3.55 13.73
N GLY A 228 14.01 -2.43 13.06
CA GLY A 228 14.70 -1.95 11.87
C GLY A 228 13.85 -1.92 10.61
N PHE A 229 14.26 -1.06 9.66
CA PHE A 229 13.58 -0.83 8.38
C PHE A 229 14.19 -1.72 7.27
N PRO A 230 13.39 -2.33 6.39
CA PRO A 230 13.91 -3.25 5.37
C PRO A 230 14.57 -2.55 4.16
N GLY A 231 14.42 -1.22 4.04
CA GLY A 231 14.95 -0.41 2.94
C GLY A 231 16.05 0.56 3.33
N LYS A 232 16.52 1.35 2.37
CA LYS A 232 17.48 2.45 2.57
C LYS A 232 16.85 3.83 2.40
N LYS A 233 15.69 3.88 1.76
CA LYS A 233 14.88 5.07 1.56
C LYS A 233 13.40 4.71 1.49
N TYR A 234 12.55 5.69 1.77
CA TYR A 234 11.10 5.58 1.62
C TYR A 234 10.48 6.91 1.25
N HIS A 235 9.50 6.90 0.35
CA HIS A 235 8.83 8.07 -0.18
C HIS A 235 7.35 8.05 0.18
N PHE A 236 6.89 9.07 0.91
CA PHE A 236 5.47 9.37 1.06
C PHE A 236 5.07 10.32 -0.08
N LEU A 237 4.41 9.79 -1.10
CA LEU A 237 3.92 10.56 -2.23
C LEU A 237 2.48 10.99 -2.00
N HIS A 238 2.18 12.27 -2.20
CA HIS A 238 0.87 12.84 -1.93
C HIS A 238 0.33 13.55 -3.17
N TRP A 239 -0.95 13.38 -3.39
CA TRP A 239 -1.72 14.25 -4.26
C TRP A 239 -2.97 14.72 -3.50
N ILE A 240 -2.98 16.01 -3.14
CA ILE A 240 -4.14 16.66 -2.55
C ILE A 240 -4.96 17.22 -3.71
N CYS A 241 -6.08 16.58 -4.00
CA CYS A 241 -6.90 16.85 -5.17
C CYS A 241 -8.12 17.74 -4.84
N PRO A 242 -8.68 18.47 -5.84
CA PRO A 242 -9.79 19.39 -5.61
C PRO A 242 -11.12 18.72 -5.20
N LYS A 243 -11.28 17.41 -5.48
CA LYS A 243 -12.52 16.69 -5.23
C LYS A 243 -12.43 15.82 -3.97
N PRO A 244 -13.55 15.51 -3.29
CA PRO A 244 -13.56 14.54 -2.20
C PRO A 244 -12.99 13.20 -2.66
N PHE A 245 -11.91 12.78 -2.01
CA PHE A 245 -11.23 11.52 -2.29
C PHE A 245 -10.46 11.05 -1.06
N TYR A 246 -10.29 9.74 -0.92
CA TYR A 246 -9.48 9.11 0.13
C TYR A 246 -9.01 7.75 -0.37
N HIS A 247 -7.72 7.63 -0.68
CA HIS A 247 -7.14 6.37 -1.15
C HIS A 247 -5.63 6.36 -0.95
N GLY A 248 -5.12 5.32 -0.27
CA GLY A 248 -3.70 4.97 -0.18
C GLY A 248 -3.38 3.72 -0.97
N VAL A 249 -2.12 3.59 -1.36
CA VAL A 249 -1.57 2.38 -1.98
C VAL A 249 -0.16 2.19 -1.48
N GLU A 250 0.04 1.05 -0.85
CA GLU A 250 1.34 0.62 -0.36
C GLU A 250 2.27 0.16 -1.49
N HIS A 251 3.57 0.43 -1.29
CA HIS A 251 4.68 -0.06 -2.12
C HIS A 251 5.88 -0.37 -1.23
N ALA A 252 6.80 -1.21 -1.70
CA ALA A 252 7.96 -1.63 -0.90
C ALA A 252 8.90 -0.47 -0.51
N ALA A 253 8.98 0.60 -1.31
CA ALA A 253 9.85 1.75 -1.06
C ALA A 253 9.13 3.11 -1.11
N SER A 254 7.80 3.10 -1.19
CA SER A 254 6.98 4.30 -1.20
C SER A 254 5.54 3.98 -0.83
N THR A 255 4.75 5.01 -0.60
CA THR A 255 3.28 4.95 -0.67
C THR A 255 2.78 6.10 -1.52
N MET A 256 1.66 5.90 -2.22
CA MET A 256 0.94 6.97 -2.89
C MET A 256 -0.38 7.21 -2.19
N MET A 257 -0.62 8.45 -1.80
CA MET A 257 -1.84 8.89 -1.12
C MET A 257 -2.52 9.98 -1.95
N VAL A 258 -3.77 9.74 -2.32
CA VAL A 258 -4.64 10.71 -2.98
C VAL A 258 -5.75 11.10 -2.01
N MET A 259 -5.84 12.38 -1.72
CA MET A 259 -6.76 12.91 -0.72
C MET A 259 -7.42 14.21 -1.18
N GLY A 260 -8.63 14.47 -0.76
CA GLY A 260 -9.36 15.69 -1.07
C GLY A 260 -10.69 15.81 -0.28
N PRO A 261 -11.36 16.95 -0.37
CA PRO A 261 -11.02 18.11 -1.20
C PRO A 261 -9.90 18.97 -0.59
N GLU A 262 -9.21 19.73 -1.43
CA GLU A 262 -8.04 20.54 -1.06
C GLU A 262 -8.35 21.72 -0.11
N ASP A 263 -9.60 22.11 0.04
CA ASP A 263 -10.05 23.17 0.95
C ASP A 263 -10.41 22.67 2.36
N ARG A 264 -10.38 21.33 2.58
CA ARG A 264 -10.64 20.70 3.88
C ARG A 264 -9.33 20.46 4.63
N ASP A 265 -9.34 20.60 5.96
CA ASP A 265 -8.23 20.10 6.79
C ASP A 265 -8.17 18.57 6.68
N SER A 266 -7.05 18.06 6.21
CA SER A 266 -6.79 16.64 5.98
C SER A 266 -5.75 16.06 6.94
N TYR A 267 -5.37 16.77 8.01
CA TYR A 267 -4.30 16.34 8.90
C TYR A 267 -4.55 14.95 9.50
N ASP A 268 -5.71 14.74 10.11
CA ASP A 268 -6.04 13.46 10.77
C ASP A 268 -6.13 12.31 9.75
N ASP A 269 -6.74 12.56 8.60
CA ASP A 269 -6.82 11.59 7.50
C ASP A 269 -5.41 11.23 6.97
N LEU A 270 -4.52 12.23 6.81
CA LEU A 270 -3.16 12.01 6.30
C LEU A 270 -2.29 11.21 7.26
N ILE A 271 -2.31 11.52 8.56
CA ILE A 271 -1.51 10.78 9.53
C ILE A 271 -2.01 9.34 9.68
N GLY A 272 -3.32 9.12 9.69
CA GLY A 272 -3.93 7.79 9.77
C GLY A 272 -3.53 6.93 8.57
N LEU A 273 -3.75 7.45 7.37
CA LEU A 273 -3.41 6.75 6.13
C LEU A 273 -1.91 6.50 6.03
N ALA A 274 -1.07 7.50 6.30
CA ALA A 274 0.38 7.35 6.20
C ALA A 274 0.96 6.34 7.20
N SER A 275 0.42 6.28 8.42
CA SER A 275 0.84 5.29 9.43
C SER A 275 0.46 3.87 9.00
N HIS A 276 -0.73 3.68 8.44
CA HIS A 276 -1.21 2.41 7.88
C HIS A 276 -0.33 1.96 6.70
N GLU A 277 -0.16 2.82 5.70
CA GLU A 277 0.59 2.50 4.47
C GLU A 277 2.08 2.24 4.74
N LEU A 278 2.69 2.97 5.69
CA LEU A 278 4.07 2.69 6.08
C LEU A 278 4.23 1.29 6.67
N PHE A 279 3.28 0.85 7.49
CA PHE A 279 3.38 -0.45 8.14
C PHE A 279 3.35 -1.61 7.14
N HIS A 280 2.76 -1.43 5.97
CA HIS A 280 2.80 -2.39 4.88
C HIS A 280 4.21 -2.70 4.36
N VAL A 281 5.21 -1.87 4.64
CA VAL A 281 6.61 -2.20 4.32
C VAL A 281 7.05 -3.50 5.02
N TRP A 282 6.53 -3.74 6.22
CA TRP A 282 6.72 -5.01 6.94
C TRP A 282 5.57 -5.98 6.64
N ASN A 283 4.34 -5.59 6.91
CA ASN A 283 3.16 -6.43 6.78
C ASN A 283 2.48 -6.20 5.43
N VAL A 284 3.08 -6.64 4.45
CA VAL A 284 2.91 -7.40 3.21
C VAL A 284 4.14 -7.31 2.30
N ALA A 285 4.91 -6.24 2.30
CA ALA A 285 6.07 -6.17 1.41
C ALA A 285 7.19 -7.13 1.86
N THR A 286 7.41 -7.28 3.17
CA THR A 286 8.44 -8.17 3.75
C THR A 286 7.84 -9.48 4.26
N ILE A 287 6.79 -9.42 5.08
CA ILE A 287 6.07 -10.56 5.66
C ILE A 287 4.83 -10.80 4.79
N ARG A 288 4.89 -11.78 3.90
CA ARG A 288 3.92 -11.94 2.82
C ARG A 288 3.20 -13.29 2.88
N PRO A 289 1.89 -13.35 2.62
CA PRO A 289 1.22 -14.61 2.33
C PRO A 289 1.93 -15.37 1.21
N LYS A 290 2.08 -16.67 1.36
CA LYS A 290 2.84 -17.52 0.43
C LYS A 290 2.24 -17.51 -0.98
N GLU A 291 0.94 -17.38 -1.08
CA GLU A 291 0.19 -17.30 -2.33
C GLU A 291 0.54 -16.03 -3.12
N LEU A 292 0.92 -14.96 -2.43
CA LEU A 292 1.34 -13.69 -3.01
C LEU A 292 2.85 -13.60 -3.31
N LEU A 293 3.62 -14.69 -3.15
CA LEU A 293 5.07 -14.69 -3.30
C LEU A 293 5.55 -15.68 -4.39
N PRO A 294 6.03 -15.19 -5.55
CA PRO A 294 5.98 -13.80 -6.02
C PRO A 294 4.58 -13.43 -6.51
N TYR A 295 4.27 -12.15 -6.64
CA TYR A 295 3.03 -11.70 -7.27
C TYR A 295 2.93 -12.22 -8.70
N ASP A 296 1.79 -12.83 -9.04
CA ASP A 296 1.42 -13.17 -10.42
C ASP A 296 0.41 -12.11 -10.92
N TYR A 297 0.88 -11.19 -11.75
CA TYR A 297 0.06 -10.09 -12.25
C TYR A 297 -0.92 -10.49 -13.35
N THR A 298 -0.83 -11.73 -13.85
CA THR A 298 -1.58 -12.19 -15.03
C THR A 298 -2.89 -12.90 -14.69
N ARG A 299 -3.07 -13.27 -13.42
CA ARG A 299 -4.26 -13.98 -12.93
C ARG A 299 -4.64 -13.58 -11.51
N GLN A 300 -5.83 -13.93 -11.11
CA GLN A 300 -6.27 -13.86 -9.71
C GLN A 300 -5.43 -14.75 -8.82
N VAL A 301 -5.06 -14.25 -7.64
CA VAL A 301 -4.32 -15.02 -6.63
C VAL A 301 -5.15 -15.04 -5.36
N LEU A 302 -5.81 -16.17 -5.10
CA LEU A 302 -6.64 -16.35 -3.91
C LEU A 302 -5.74 -16.61 -2.69
N PHE A 303 -6.03 -15.94 -1.59
CA PHE A 303 -5.40 -16.15 -0.30
C PHE A 303 -6.41 -15.87 0.83
N ASP A 304 -6.26 -16.53 1.95
CA ASP A 304 -7.24 -16.52 3.05
C ASP A 304 -6.76 -15.74 4.28
N THR A 305 -5.64 -15.04 4.15
CA THR A 305 -4.98 -14.25 5.20
C THR A 305 -5.04 -12.73 4.95
N GLY A 306 -5.98 -12.27 4.12
CA GLY A 306 -6.18 -10.83 3.87
C GLY A 306 -6.41 -10.03 5.16
N TRP A 307 -7.12 -10.61 6.13
CA TRP A 307 -7.33 -10.02 7.44
C TRP A 307 -6.04 -9.89 8.29
N VAL A 308 -5.04 -10.76 8.07
CA VAL A 308 -3.71 -10.62 8.71
C VAL A 308 -2.96 -9.44 8.09
N VAL A 309 -3.05 -9.30 6.76
CA VAL A 309 -2.41 -8.19 6.04
C VAL A 309 -3.06 -6.86 6.41
N GLU A 310 -4.36 -6.72 6.24
CA GLU A 310 -5.07 -5.46 6.37
C GLU A 310 -5.54 -5.19 7.81
N GLY A 311 -6.07 -6.22 8.48
CA GLY A 311 -6.61 -6.05 9.82
C GLY A 311 -5.55 -5.72 10.87
N ILE A 312 -4.42 -6.43 10.87
CA ILE A 312 -3.29 -6.10 11.77
C ILE A 312 -2.74 -4.70 11.44
N THR A 313 -2.64 -4.36 10.15
CA THR A 313 -2.14 -3.05 9.73
C THR A 313 -3.10 -1.91 10.14
N THR A 314 -4.41 -2.11 10.01
CA THR A 314 -5.42 -1.14 10.48
C THR A 314 -5.34 -0.94 11.99
N TYR A 315 -5.29 -2.02 12.76
CA TYR A 315 -5.17 -1.94 14.21
C TYR A 315 -3.89 -1.22 14.65
N LEU A 316 -2.76 -1.65 14.15
CA LEU A 316 -1.46 -1.11 14.55
C LEU A 316 -1.21 0.28 13.98
N GLY A 317 -1.72 0.61 12.79
CA GLY A 317 -1.60 1.94 12.20
C GLY A 317 -2.14 3.02 13.14
N ASP A 318 -3.35 2.82 13.67
CA ASP A 318 -3.98 3.69 14.65
C ASP A 318 -3.24 3.67 16.01
N TRP A 319 -2.87 2.49 16.49
CA TRP A 319 -2.17 2.33 17.75
C TRP A 319 -0.78 2.99 17.74
N PHE A 320 -0.05 2.95 16.62
CA PHE A 320 1.25 3.61 16.47
C PHE A 320 1.16 5.13 16.59
N LEU A 321 0.10 5.75 16.10
CA LEU A 321 -0.10 7.20 16.26
C LEU A 321 -0.21 7.59 17.73
N TRP A 322 -0.94 6.81 18.51
CA TRP A 322 -1.04 7.04 19.94
C TRP A 322 0.26 6.70 20.68
N ALA A 323 0.82 5.53 20.44
CA ALA A 323 2.02 5.07 21.13
C ALA A 323 3.25 5.94 20.84
N SER A 324 3.31 6.60 19.68
CA SER A 324 4.34 7.59 19.33
C SER A 324 4.04 9.02 19.83
N GLY A 325 2.88 9.23 20.46
CA GLY A 325 2.46 10.55 20.96
C GLY A 325 2.06 11.54 19.85
N VAL A 326 1.69 11.05 18.67
CA VAL A 326 1.13 11.87 17.57
C VAL A 326 -0.30 12.26 17.90
N VAL A 327 -1.08 11.33 18.44
CA VAL A 327 -2.44 11.56 18.94
C VAL A 327 -2.53 11.29 20.45
N THR A 328 -3.52 11.89 21.08
CA THR A 328 -3.83 11.69 22.51
C THR A 328 -4.55 10.35 22.74
N ALA A 329 -4.68 9.95 24.01
CA ALA A 329 -5.46 8.77 24.38
C ALA A 329 -6.94 8.90 23.98
N ASP A 330 -7.54 10.07 24.16
CA ASP A 330 -8.93 10.33 23.80
C ASP A 330 -9.14 10.23 22.27
N GLU A 331 -8.22 10.79 21.48
CA GLU A 331 -8.24 10.67 20.02
C GLU A 331 -8.11 9.21 19.58
N TYR A 332 -7.21 8.43 20.16
CA TYR A 332 -7.08 6.99 19.88
C TYR A 332 -8.34 6.20 20.23
N VAL A 333 -8.94 6.47 21.38
CA VAL A 333 -10.21 5.85 21.79
C VAL A 333 -11.34 6.21 20.82
N GLY A 334 -11.34 7.44 20.29
CA GLY A 334 -12.24 7.87 19.22
C GLY A 334 -12.03 7.08 17.91
N MET A 335 -10.77 6.86 17.50
CA MET A 335 -10.44 6.04 16.33
C MET A 335 -10.89 4.58 16.51
N LEU A 336 -10.62 4.00 17.67
CA LEU A 336 -11.06 2.64 18.01
C LEU A 336 -12.58 2.52 18.01
N LEU A 337 -13.30 3.51 18.59
CA LEU A 337 -14.76 3.56 18.51
C LEU A 337 -15.26 3.65 17.07
N GLY A 338 -14.55 4.39 16.21
CA GLY A 338 -14.83 4.44 14.77
C GLY A 338 -14.77 3.07 14.11
N ASN A 339 -13.71 2.30 14.38
CA ASN A 339 -13.55 0.93 13.87
C ASN A 339 -14.64 -0.03 14.40
N LEU A 340 -15.02 0.09 15.69
CA LEU A 340 -16.12 -0.66 16.28
C LEU A 340 -17.44 -0.35 15.57
N LYS A 341 -17.77 0.93 15.35
CA LYS A 341 -18.97 1.35 14.62
C LYS A 341 -18.99 0.83 13.20
N LEU A 342 -17.88 0.94 12.47
CA LEU A 342 -17.78 0.45 11.09
C LEU A 342 -17.99 -1.07 11.01
N HIS A 343 -17.59 -1.81 12.03
CA HIS A 343 -17.83 -3.26 12.08
C HIS A 343 -19.28 -3.58 12.47
N PHE A 344 -19.77 -3.07 13.60
CA PHE A 344 -21.08 -3.48 14.15
C PHE A 344 -22.28 -2.84 13.47
N GLU A 345 -22.14 -1.61 12.93
CA GLU A 345 -23.27 -0.88 12.31
C GLU A 345 -23.37 -1.07 10.79
N ARG A 346 -22.27 -1.38 10.11
CA ARG A 346 -22.23 -1.46 8.62
C ARG A 346 -22.09 -2.86 8.08
N ASP A 347 -21.31 -3.69 8.74
CA ASP A 347 -20.90 -4.99 8.22
C ASP A 347 -21.81 -6.13 8.70
N GLY A 348 -21.87 -7.19 7.93
CA GLY A 348 -22.65 -8.39 8.23
C GLY A 348 -21.91 -9.34 9.17
N GLU A 349 -21.70 -8.94 10.43
CA GLU A 349 -20.87 -9.66 11.41
C GLU A 349 -21.12 -11.18 11.47
N SER A 350 -22.39 -11.57 11.39
CA SER A 350 -22.82 -12.98 11.49
C SER A 350 -23.00 -13.69 10.15
N LYS A 351 -22.58 -13.09 9.03
CA LYS A 351 -22.85 -13.63 7.69
C LYS A 351 -21.65 -14.28 7.02
N GLN A 352 -20.44 -13.83 7.37
CA GLN A 352 -19.22 -14.26 6.71
C GLN A 352 -18.06 -14.32 7.71
N SER A 353 -17.21 -15.33 7.56
CA SER A 353 -15.95 -15.43 8.29
C SER A 353 -14.88 -14.50 7.72
N LEU A 354 -13.81 -14.21 8.48
CA LEU A 354 -12.65 -13.46 7.97
C LEU A 354 -11.89 -14.22 6.88
N VAL A 355 -11.87 -15.55 6.96
CA VAL A 355 -11.30 -16.43 5.93
C VAL A 355 -12.04 -16.27 4.61
N GLU A 356 -13.37 -16.41 4.63
CA GLU A 356 -14.20 -16.22 3.43
C GLU A 356 -14.11 -14.81 2.89
N SER A 357 -14.16 -13.80 3.77
CA SER A 357 -14.04 -12.39 3.36
C SER A 357 -12.68 -12.08 2.70
N SER A 358 -11.59 -12.73 3.16
CA SER A 358 -10.27 -12.60 2.54
C SER A 358 -10.24 -13.18 1.12
N ILE A 359 -10.88 -14.31 0.88
CA ILE A 359 -11.00 -14.93 -0.45
C ILE A 359 -11.92 -14.08 -1.35
N ASP A 360 -13.04 -13.64 -0.80
CA ASP A 360 -14.07 -12.88 -1.51
C ASP A 360 -13.66 -11.43 -1.85
N LEU A 361 -12.45 -10.98 -1.45
CA LEU A 361 -11.88 -9.71 -1.93
C LEU A 361 -11.92 -9.61 -3.46
N TRP A 362 -11.66 -10.72 -4.14
CA TRP A 362 -11.70 -10.81 -5.60
C TRP A 362 -13.12 -10.72 -6.18
N LEU A 363 -14.12 -11.03 -5.37
CA LEU A 363 -15.51 -11.08 -5.81
C LEU A 363 -16.22 -9.74 -5.55
N ASP A 364 -16.17 -9.27 -4.31
CA ASP A 364 -16.95 -8.12 -3.86
C ASP A 364 -16.20 -7.16 -2.91
N GLY A 365 -14.90 -7.36 -2.71
CA GLY A 365 -14.10 -6.59 -1.76
C GLY A 365 -14.13 -5.07 -1.96
N TYR A 366 -14.31 -4.60 -3.19
CA TYR A 366 -14.26 -3.17 -3.57
C TYR A 366 -15.52 -2.71 -4.33
N GLY A 367 -16.54 -3.54 -4.39
CA GLY A 367 -17.80 -3.26 -5.10
C GLY A 367 -19.01 -3.38 -4.20
N GLN A 368 -20.19 -3.14 -4.77
CA GLN A 368 -21.46 -3.42 -4.09
C GLN A 368 -21.72 -4.93 -4.10
N ALA A 369 -21.88 -5.49 -2.91
CA ALA A 369 -22.26 -6.88 -2.70
C ALA A 369 -23.72 -7.00 -2.25
N LEU A 370 -24.15 -8.22 -1.93
CA LEU A 370 -25.41 -8.44 -1.25
C LEU A 370 -25.41 -7.66 0.09
N PRO A 371 -26.38 -6.76 0.31
CA PRO A 371 -26.42 -5.96 1.53
C PRO A 371 -26.38 -6.83 2.81
N GLY A 372 -25.53 -6.45 3.75
CA GLY A 372 -25.35 -7.13 5.03
C GLY A 372 -24.68 -8.53 4.94
N LYS A 373 -24.10 -8.91 3.79
CA LYS A 373 -23.33 -10.14 3.68
C LYS A 373 -21.87 -9.93 4.09
N ARG A 374 -21.27 -8.86 3.57
CA ARG A 374 -19.83 -8.65 3.64
C ARG A 374 -19.36 -8.31 5.05
N VAL A 375 -18.27 -8.94 5.45
CA VAL A 375 -17.47 -8.59 6.61
C VAL A 375 -16.17 -7.94 6.15
N SER A 376 -15.80 -6.83 6.76
CA SER A 376 -14.55 -6.14 6.40
C SER A 376 -13.34 -6.83 7.00
N ILE A 377 -12.37 -7.21 6.17
CA ILE A 377 -11.07 -7.69 6.62
C ILE A 377 -10.27 -6.60 7.33
N TYR A 378 -10.57 -5.33 7.05
CA TYR A 378 -9.97 -4.19 7.73
C TYR A 378 -10.53 -4.05 9.14
N PHE A 379 -11.84 -3.85 9.30
CA PHE A 379 -12.45 -3.51 10.61
C PHE A 379 -12.59 -4.73 11.52
N LYS A 380 -13.25 -5.83 11.08
CA LYS A 380 -13.29 -7.06 11.87
C LYS A 380 -11.88 -7.61 12.09
N GLY A 381 -11.02 -7.54 11.06
CA GLY A 381 -9.63 -7.97 11.17
C GLY A 381 -8.86 -7.17 12.22
N ALA A 382 -9.06 -5.84 12.30
CA ALA A 382 -8.45 -4.99 13.32
C ALA A 382 -8.93 -5.34 14.74
N LEU A 383 -10.22 -5.63 14.91
CA LEU A 383 -10.78 -6.04 16.21
C LEU A 383 -10.27 -7.42 16.65
N VAL A 384 -10.11 -8.36 15.72
CA VAL A 384 -9.51 -9.67 16.00
C VAL A 384 -8.02 -9.53 16.35
N ALA A 385 -7.30 -8.65 15.65
CA ALA A 385 -5.90 -8.34 15.96
C ALA A 385 -5.75 -7.68 17.34
N LEU A 386 -6.62 -6.73 17.67
CA LEU A 386 -6.70 -6.10 19.00
C LEU A 386 -6.99 -7.17 20.08
N ALA A 387 -7.99 -8.02 19.87
CA ALA A 387 -8.32 -9.09 20.83
C ALA A 387 -7.13 -10.01 21.07
N LEU A 388 -6.42 -10.40 20.00
CA LEU A 388 -5.22 -11.23 20.08
C LEU A 388 -4.10 -10.53 20.86
N ASP A 389 -3.84 -9.25 20.58
CA ASP A 389 -2.83 -8.47 21.29
C ASP A 389 -3.17 -8.34 22.79
N LEU A 390 -4.42 -8.04 23.13
CA LEU A 390 -4.89 -7.94 24.51
C LEU A 390 -4.81 -9.27 25.26
N MET A 391 -5.16 -10.40 24.62
CA MET A 391 -5.04 -11.73 25.19
C MET A 391 -3.57 -12.08 25.48
N ILE A 392 -2.65 -11.80 24.56
CA ILE A 392 -1.21 -12.01 24.77
C ILE A 392 -0.72 -11.14 25.94
N ARG A 393 -1.05 -9.85 25.95
CA ARG A 393 -0.68 -8.92 27.01
C ARG A 393 -1.23 -9.32 28.37
N GLN A 394 -2.49 -9.73 28.44
CA GLN A 394 -3.13 -10.19 29.67
C GLN A 394 -2.44 -11.42 30.23
N LYS A 395 -2.15 -12.43 29.39
CA LYS A 395 -1.49 -13.67 29.83
C LYS A 395 -0.08 -13.43 30.34
N PHE A 396 0.66 -12.53 29.73
CA PHE A 396 2.08 -12.27 30.07
C PHE A 396 2.28 -10.95 30.82
N ASN A 397 1.23 -10.39 31.38
CA ASN A 397 1.27 -9.10 32.12
C ASN A 397 2.08 -8.04 31.36
N HIS A 398 1.72 -7.76 30.10
CA HIS A 398 2.36 -6.85 29.17
C HIS A 398 3.82 -7.19 28.75
N GLN A 399 4.41 -8.28 29.22
CA GLN A 399 5.77 -8.66 28.82
C GLN A 399 5.86 -9.15 27.37
N ARG A 400 4.74 -9.60 26.80
CA ARG A 400 4.57 -9.95 25.39
C ARG A 400 3.35 -9.26 24.79
N SER A 401 3.35 -9.14 23.48
CA SER A 401 2.30 -8.48 22.70
C SER A 401 2.28 -9.03 21.28
N LEU A 402 1.40 -8.53 20.44
CA LEU A 402 1.36 -8.83 19.00
C LEU A 402 2.70 -8.52 18.30
N ARG A 403 3.50 -7.58 18.85
CA ARG A 403 4.85 -7.31 18.38
C ARG A 403 5.72 -8.57 18.32
N ASP A 404 5.67 -9.41 19.37
CA ASP A 404 6.49 -10.62 19.44
C ASP A 404 6.12 -11.60 18.32
N VAL A 405 4.84 -11.66 17.94
CA VAL A 405 4.37 -12.42 16.77
C VAL A 405 4.95 -11.85 15.48
N LEU A 406 4.84 -10.54 15.25
CA LEU A 406 5.31 -9.88 14.03
C LEU A 406 6.83 -9.96 13.84
N VAL A 407 7.58 -9.81 14.92
CA VAL A 407 9.05 -9.96 14.88
C VAL A 407 9.43 -11.40 14.56
N ALA A 408 8.71 -12.37 15.12
CA ALA A 408 8.92 -13.78 14.81
C ALA A 408 8.53 -14.10 13.35
N MET A 409 7.40 -13.55 12.84
CA MET A 409 7.04 -13.68 11.42
C MET A 409 8.13 -13.14 10.49
N LYS A 410 8.68 -11.96 10.80
CA LYS A 410 9.78 -11.36 10.03
C LYS A 410 11.03 -12.25 10.00
N ALA A 411 11.31 -12.94 11.08
CA ALA A 411 12.47 -13.83 11.18
C ALA A 411 12.26 -15.18 10.46
N GLU A 412 11.07 -15.78 10.61
CA GLU A 412 10.79 -17.15 10.21
C GLU A 412 10.19 -17.24 8.77
N PHE A 413 9.37 -16.26 8.35
CA PHE A 413 8.58 -16.35 7.10
C PHE A 413 9.21 -15.65 5.88
N LYS A 414 10.50 -15.81 5.67
CA LYS A 414 11.22 -15.23 4.53
C LYS A 414 10.71 -15.70 3.15
N ASN A 415 10.08 -16.86 3.10
CA ASN A 415 9.51 -17.48 1.89
C ASN A 415 7.99 -17.47 1.90
N GLY A 416 7.39 -16.52 2.63
CA GLY A 416 5.96 -16.41 2.80
C GLY A 416 5.40 -17.34 3.89
N TYR A 417 4.15 -17.10 4.29
CA TYR A 417 3.42 -17.87 5.29
C TYR A 417 2.04 -18.28 4.78
N THR A 418 1.55 -19.40 5.27
CA THR A 418 0.16 -19.80 5.12
C THR A 418 -0.63 -19.45 6.39
N ARG A 419 -1.96 -19.53 6.36
CA ARG A 419 -2.81 -19.37 7.55
C ARG A 419 -2.40 -20.33 8.67
N THR A 420 -2.11 -21.57 8.35
CA THR A 420 -1.67 -22.58 9.33
C THR A 420 -0.32 -22.20 9.96
N ASP A 421 0.62 -21.68 9.17
CA ASP A 421 1.91 -21.21 9.70
C ASP A 421 1.72 -20.03 10.66
N PHE A 422 0.82 -19.10 10.32
CA PHE A 422 0.48 -17.97 11.19
C PHE A 422 -0.13 -18.43 12.52
N TYR A 423 -1.12 -19.34 12.49
CA TYR A 423 -1.74 -19.88 13.68
C TYR A 423 -0.72 -20.56 14.60
N ALA A 424 0.09 -21.46 14.04
CA ALA A 424 1.12 -22.17 14.80
C ALA A 424 2.13 -21.22 15.45
N LEU A 425 2.53 -20.15 14.74
CA LEU A 425 3.44 -19.15 15.29
C LEU A 425 2.80 -18.34 16.42
N VAL A 426 1.55 -17.92 16.26
CA VAL A 426 0.81 -17.22 17.31
C VAL A 426 0.67 -18.10 18.56
N GLU A 427 0.27 -19.38 18.41
CA GLU A 427 0.14 -20.32 19.52
C GLU A 427 1.50 -20.58 20.21
N LYS A 428 2.58 -20.65 19.45
CA LYS A 428 3.95 -20.71 19.99
C LYS A 428 4.29 -19.49 20.85
N VAL A 429 3.96 -18.27 20.40
CA VAL A 429 4.19 -17.02 21.15
C VAL A 429 3.25 -16.93 22.37
N TYR A 430 2.01 -17.36 22.20
CA TYR A 430 1.00 -17.40 23.26
C TYR A 430 1.22 -18.50 24.30
N GLU A 431 2.00 -19.54 23.97
CA GLU A 431 2.28 -20.74 24.83
C GLU A 431 1.00 -21.47 25.23
N ALA A 432 0.03 -21.56 24.35
CA ALA A 432 -1.16 -22.41 24.50
C ALA A 432 -1.92 -22.46 23.16
N SER A 433 -2.80 -23.45 23.02
CA SER A 433 -3.69 -23.54 21.86
C SER A 433 -4.73 -22.42 21.86
N LEU A 434 -4.99 -21.88 20.69
CA LEU A 434 -6.00 -20.88 20.40
C LEU A 434 -7.06 -21.43 19.43
N ILE A 435 -7.24 -22.73 19.38
CA ILE A 435 -8.14 -23.39 18.42
C ILE A 435 -9.57 -22.83 18.47
N ASP A 436 -10.10 -22.54 19.66
CA ASP A 436 -11.43 -21.95 19.79
C ASP A 436 -11.46 -20.51 19.32
N PHE A 437 -10.39 -19.73 19.52
CA PHE A 437 -10.26 -18.37 18.99
C PHE A 437 -10.34 -18.38 17.46
N TRP A 438 -9.55 -19.26 16.81
CA TRP A 438 -9.53 -19.35 15.36
C TRP A 438 -10.88 -19.82 14.81
N ARG A 439 -11.42 -20.88 15.38
CA ARG A 439 -12.70 -21.46 14.96
C ARG A 439 -13.87 -20.49 15.09
N ILE A 440 -13.90 -19.67 16.14
CA ILE A 440 -15.04 -18.80 16.46
C ILE A 440 -14.96 -17.49 15.66
N TRP A 441 -13.81 -16.79 15.69
CA TRP A 441 -13.72 -15.41 15.22
C TRP A 441 -13.02 -15.22 13.88
N VAL A 442 -12.26 -16.19 13.44
CA VAL A 442 -11.53 -16.11 12.16
C VAL A 442 -12.18 -17.01 11.11
N GLU A 443 -12.45 -18.26 11.43
CA GLU A 443 -13.07 -19.27 10.56
C GLU A 443 -14.61 -19.30 10.69
N GLY A 444 -15.11 -18.86 11.83
CA GLY A 444 -16.52 -18.68 12.12
C GLY A 444 -16.99 -17.23 11.99
N ASN A 445 -18.26 -17.05 12.33
CA ASN A 445 -18.96 -15.78 12.21
C ASN A 445 -19.69 -15.39 13.50
N GLU A 446 -19.21 -15.87 14.65
CA GLU A 446 -19.79 -15.49 15.95
C GLU A 446 -19.47 -14.03 16.31
N PRO A 447 -20.41 -13.31 16.97
CA PRO A 447 -20.21 -11.94 17.38
C PRO A 447 -19.03 -11.73 18.34
N LEU A 448 -18.26 -10.67 18.10
CA LEU A 448 -17.08 -10.32 18.89
C LEU A 448 -17.39 -9.44 20.13
N GLY A 449 -18.52 -8.71 20.12
CA GLY A 449 -18.74 -7.56 21.00
C GLY A 449 -18.53 -7.86 22.48
N LYS A 450 -19.18 -8.91 23.02
CA LYS A 450 -19.01 -9.27 24.42
C LYS A 450 -17.54 -9.54 24.80
N ARG A 451 -16.82 -10.29 23.96
CA ARG A 451 -15.43 -10.67 24.24
C ARG A 451 -14.49 -9.46 24.12
N ILE A 452 -14.70 -8.61 23.14
CA ILE A 452 -13.95 -7.36 23.01
C ILE A 452 -14.17 -6.49 24.26
N GLY A 453 -15.42 -6.32 24.72
CA GLY A 453 -15.72 -5.60 25.95
C GLY A 453 -14.98 -6.15 27.18
N GLU A 454 -14.95 -7.46 27.37
CA GLU A 454 -14.22 -8.10 28.47
C GLU A 454 -12.70 -7.82 28.40
N LEU A 455 -12.11 -7.88 27.20
CA LEU A 455 -10.68 -7.63 27.01
C LEU A 455 -10.32 -6.15 27.20
N LEU A 456 -11.18 -5.22 26.78
CA LEU A 456 -10.95 -3.78 26.91
C LEU A 456 -10.87 -3.33 28.38
N VAL A 457 -11.59 -4.00 29.29
CA VAL A 457 -11.50 -3.74 30.74
C VAL A 457 -10.06 -3.92 31.25
N PHE A 458 -9.30 -4.86 30.71
CA PHE A 458 -7.90 -5.10 31.09
C PHE A 458 -7.00 -3.88 30.85
N VAL A 459 -7.31 -3.08 29.84
CA VAL A 459 -6.59 -1.83 29.53
C VAL A 459 -7.34 -0.58 29.99
N GLY A 460 -8.29 -0.70 30.89
CA GLY A 460 -8.99 0.43 31.51
C GLY A 460 -10.03 1.11 30.63
N LEU A 461 -10.57 0.41 29.63
CA LEU A 461 -11.67 0.87 28.78
C LEU A 461 -12.96 0.12 29.11
N SER A 462 -14.10 0.80 29.04
CA SER A 462 -15.43 0.17 29.06
C SER A 462 -16.08 0.32 27.69
N PHE A 463 -16.69 -0.75 27.21
CA PHE A 463 -17.39 -0.81 25.94
C PHE A 463 -18.86 -1.20 26.13
N SER A 464 -19.76 -0.46 25.48
CA SER A 464 -21.18 -0.75 25.37
C SER A 464 -21.59 -0.79 23.90
N GLU A 465 -22.37 -1.80 23.50
CA GLU A 465 -22.89 -1.91 22.12
C GLU A 465 -24.17 -1.08 21.92
N SER A 466 -24.96 -0.84 22.98
CA SER A 466 -26.26 -0.15 22.84
C SER A 466 -26.53 0.78 24.05
N PRO A 467 -26.35 2.10 23.89
CA PRO A 467 -25.74 2.79 22.74
C PRO A 467 -24.27 2.42 22.59
N MET A 468 -23.73 2.50 21.35
CA MET A 468 -22.34 2.18 21.13
C MET A 468 -21.43 3.28 21.66
N GLN A 469 -20.69 2.94 22.73
CA GLN A 469 -19.82 3.86 23.46
C GLN A 469 -18.55 3.14 23.89
N LEU A 470 -17.46 3.88 23.91
CA LEU A 470 -16.16 3.44 24.43
C LEU A 470 -15.61 4.57 25.32
N GLU A 471 -15.35 4.26 26.59
CA GLU A 471 -14.96 5.25 27.59
C GLU A 471 -13.69 4.83 28.33
N ILE A 472 -12.87 5.81 28.68
CA ILE A 472 -11.70 5.62 29.54
C ILE A 472 -12.16 5.54 31.00
N GLN A 473 -12.08 4.39 31.61
CA GLN A 473 -12.36 4.16 33.03
C GLN A 473 -11.11 4.29 33.89
N ASN A 474 -9.94 3.97 33.34
CA ASN A 474 -8.68 4.05 34.05
C ASN A 474 -7.53 4.42 33.10
N SER A 475 -7.13 5.69 33.12
CA SER A 475 -6.06 6.21 32.25
C SER A 475 -4.68 5.62 32.54
N ALA A 476 -4.41 5.19 33.79
CA ALA A 476 -3.13 4.56 34.13
C ALA A 476 -3.01 3.17 33.50
N LEU A 477 -4.10 2.36 33.50
CA LEU A 477 -4.14 1.09 32.81
C LEU A 477 -4.02 1.27 31.29
N LEU A 478 -4.71 2.28 30.74
CA LEU A 478 -4.62 2.60 29.31
C LEU A 478 -3.19 3.01 28.94
N THR A 479 -2.53 3.84 29.74
CA THR A 479 -1.13 4.21 29.52
C THR A 479 -0.20 2.99 29.55
N SER A 480 -0.45 2.00 30.41
CA SER A 480 0.35 0.77 30.46
C SER A 480 0.34 -0.02 29.14
N PHE A 481 -0.71 0.17 28.36
CA PHE A 481 -0.85 -0.44 27.03
C PHE A 481 0.19 0.06 26.03
N THR A 482 0.75 1.27 26.22
CA THR A 482 1.86 1.80 25.40
C THR A 482 3.24 1.52 25.98
N LEU A 483 3.39 1.55 27.32
CA LEU A 483 4.69 1.51 28.01
C LEU A 483 5.39 0.16 27.94
N ALA A 484 4.66 -0.95 27.90
CA ALA A 484 5.24 -2.29 27.93
C ALA A 484 6.19 -2.60 26.76
N ASN A 485 6.11 -1.83 25.68
CA ASN A 485 7.01 -1.98 24.53
C ASN A 485 8.25 -1.08 24.57
N SER A 486 8.23 0.01 25.35
CA SER A 486 9.36 0.95 25.43
C SER A 486 10.47 0.48 26.37
N GLN A 487 10.17 -0.40 27.34
CA GLN A 487 11.16 -0.91 28.29
C GLN A 487 12.14 -1.95 27.71
N LYS A 488 11.83 -2.55 26.53
CA LYS A 488 12.75 -3.49 25.86
C LYS A 488 13.87 -2.82 25.05
N GLN A 489 13.90 -1.48 24.97
CA GLN A 489 14.96 -0.73 24.25
C GLN A 489 16.26 -0.54 25.06
N ASN A 490 16.29 -0.93 26.34
CA ASN A 490 17.43 -0.72 27.22
C ASN A 490 18.09 -2.03 27.72
N ILE A 491 18.00 -3.15 26.97
CA ILE A 491 18.76 -4.37 27.26
C ILE A 491 19.59 -4.77 26.03
#